data_6c2b91e9152ed7163904529782015f20
#
_entry.id   6c2b91e9152ed7163904529782015f20
#
_cell.length_a   1.000
_cell.length_b   1.000
_cell.length_c   1.000
_cell.angle_alpha   90.00
_cell.angle_beta   90.00
_cell.angle_gamma   90.00
#
_symmetry.space_group_name_H-M   'P 1'
#
loop_
_entity.id
_entity.type
_entity.pdbx_description
1 polymer ?
#
loop_
_entity_poly.entity_id
_entity_poly.type
_entity_poly.pdbx_seq_one_letter_code
_entity_poly.pdbx_strand_id
1 'polypeptide(L)'
;MAKYRKLGRTSSQRKALLRSQVTALIENGKIVTTEARAKEVKKMAEKLITLAVKEKDNFETVKVSAKVPKKDAEGKRVKEVVDGKKVTVYETVEKEIKKDLPSRLHARKQMDKVLY
;
A
#
# COMPACT_ATOMS: atom_id res chain seq x y z
N MET A 1 -30.72 -18.28 -7.00
CA MET A 1 -29.83 -17.92 -8.12
C MET A 1 -28.54 -17.26 -7.62
N ALA A 2 -27.44 -17.66 -8.19
CA ALA A 2 -26.15 -17.03 -7.84
C ALA A 2 -26.12 -15.59 -8.37
N LYS A 3 -25.65 -14.66 -7.52
CA LYS A 3 -25.52 -13.23 -7.88
C LYS A 3 -24.18 -12.91 -8.58
N TYR A 4 -23.36 -13.91 -8.85
CA TYR A 4 -22.04 -13.76 -9.43
C TYR A 4 -21.75 -14.85 -10.44
N ARG A 5 -20.80 -14.58 -11.34
CA ARG A 5 -20.33 -15.53 -12.33
C ARG A 5 -19.24 -16.41 -11.73
N LYS A 6 -19.35 -17.71 -11.94
CA LYS A 6 -18.37 -18.69 -11.46
C LYS A 6 -17.10 -18.75 -12.32
N LEU A 7 -17.18 -18.29 -13.56
CA LEU A 7 -16.06 -18.23 -14.53
C LEU A 7 -15.41 -19.60 -14.81
N GLY A 8 -16.19 -20.70 -14.66
CA GLY A 8 -15.69 -22.05 -14.87
C GLY A 8 -14.62 -22.50 -13.87
N ARG A 9 -14.58 -21.91 -12.69
CA ARG A 9 -13.53 -22.14 -11.69
C ARG A 9 -14.09 -22.49 -10.33
N THR A 10 -13.28 -23.16 -9.51
CA THR A 10 -13.63 -23.37 -8.10
C THR A 10 -13.61 -22.03 -7.36
N SER A 11 -14.20 -21.98 -6.18
CA SER A 11 -14.28 -20.77 -5.36
C SER A 11 -12.89 -20.15 -5.11
N SER A 12 -11.91 -20.96 -4.74
CA SER A 12 -10.54 -20.48 -4.48
C SER A 12 -9.83 -20.02 -5.76
N GLN A 13 -10.00 -20.75 -6.86
CA GLN A 13 -9.42 -20.35 -8.16
C GLN A 13 -10.04 -19.06 -8.69
N ARG A 14 -11.37 -18.92 -8.56
CA ARG A 14 -12.08 -17.70 -8.94
C ARG A 14 -11.57 -16.49 -8.14
N LYS A 15 -11.44 -16.65 -6.84
CA LYS A 15 -10.94 -15.60 -5.97
C LYS A 15 -9.52 -15.16 -6.37
N ALA A 16 -8.63 -16.13 -6.63
CA ALA A 16 -7.27 -15.84 -7.06
C ALA A 16 -7.23 -15.10 -8.40
N LEU A 17 -8.03 -15.54 -9.37
CA LEU A 17 -8.13 -14.88 -10.68
C LEU A 17 -8.59 -13.42 -10.54
N LEU A 18 -9.66 -13.18 -9.80
CA LEU A 18 -10.22 -11.84 -9.64
C LEU A 18 -9.28 -10.91 -8.87
N ARG A 19 -8.64 -11.41 -7.82
CA ARG A 19 -7.62 -10.64 -7.08
C ARG A 19 -6.46 -10.22 -7.99
N SER A 20 -5.97 -11.14 -8.80
CA SER A 20 -4.89 -10.88 -9.75
C SER A 20 -5.28 -9.80 -10.76
N GLN A 21 -6.47 -9.88 -11.34
CA GLN A 21 -6.94 -8.92 -12.34
C GLN A 21 -7.25 -7.55 -11.74
N VAL A 22 -7.84 -7.48 -10.56
CA VAL A 22 -8.08 -6.22 -9.87
C VAL A 22 -6.75 -5.55 -9.53
N THR A 23 -5.78 -6.29 -9.04
CA THR A 23 -4.44 -5.78 -8.75
C THR A 23 -3.78 -5.20 -10.01
N ALA A 24 -3.84 -5.94 -11.12
CA ALA A 24 -3.29 -5.48 -12.41
C ALA A 24 -4.00 -4.22 -12.91
N LEU A 25 -5.31 -4.14 -12.77
CA LEU A 25 -6.08 -2.96 -13.19
C LEU A 25 -5.66 -1.71 -12.41
N ILE A 26 -5.54 -1.81 -11.10
CA ILE A 26 -5.18 -0.68 -10.25
C ILE A 26 -3.72 -0.29 -10.46
N GLU A 27 -2.82 -1.25 -10.59
CA GLU A 27 -1.39 -1.00 -10.80
C GLU A 27 -1.10 -0.35 -12.15
N ASN A 28 -1.72 -0.85 -13.24
CA ASN A 28 -1.42 -0.41 -14.60
C ASN A 28 -2.45 0.58 -15.18
N GLY A 29 -3.58 0.77 -14.51
CA GLY A 29 -4.67 1.63 -14.96
C GLY A 29 -5.53 1.05 -16.08
N LYS A 30 -5.13 -0.06 -16.67
CA LYS A 30 -5.84 -0.71 -17.77
C LYS A 30 -5.52 -2.20 -17.83
N ILE A 31 -6.52 -3.01 -18.15
CA ILE A 31 -6.34 -4.43 -18.47
C ILE A 31 -7.17 -4.80 -19.69
N VAL A 32 -6.77 -5.87 -20.37
CA VAL A 32 -7.52 -6.49 -21.45
C VAL A 32 -7.93 -7.89 -20.98
N THR A 33 -9.23 -8.17 -21.00
CA THR A 33 -9.77 -9.42 -20.49
C THR A 33 -11.11 -9.75 -21.18
N THR A 34 -11.71 -10.87 -20.84
CA THR A 34 -13.01 -11.22 -21.38
C THR A 34 -14.12 -10.37 -20.74
N GLU A 35 -15.25 -10.22 -21.44
CA GLU A 35 -16.38 -9.45 -20.93
C GLU A 35 -16.91 -9.99 -19.60
N ALA A 36 -17.04 -11.32 -19.46
CA ALA A 36 -17.52 -11.94 -18.23
C ALA A 36 -16.60 -11.64 -17.05
N ARG A 37 -15.27 -11.75 -17.25
CA ARG A 37 -14.29 -11.41 -16.22
C ARG A 37 -14.30 -9.92 -15.90
N ALA A 38 -14.42 -9.08 -16.93
CA ALA A 38 -14.47 -7.63 -16.74
C ALA A 38 -15.64 -7.21 -15.87
N LYS A 39 -16.81 -7.79 -16.07
CA LYS A 39 -18.00 -7.48 -15.26
C LYS A 39 -17.83 -7.85 -13.78
N GLU A 40 -17.15 -8.96 -13.49
CA GLU A 40 -16.86 -9.36 -12.11
C GLU A 40 -15.73 -8.50 -11.49
N VAL A 41 -14.68 -8.21 -12.25
CA VAL A 41 -13.58 -7.33 -11.82
C VAL A 41 -14.09 -5.92 -11.50
N LYS A 42 -15.00 -5.39 -12.32
CA LYS A 42 -15.62 -4.09 -12.11
C LYS A 42 -16.24 -3.97 -10.72
N LYS A 43 -16.99 -4.97 -10.29
CA LYS A 43 -17.64 -4.96 -8.96
C LYS A 43 -16.63 -4.84 -7.83
N MET A 44 -15.55 -5.60 -7.90
CA MET A 44 -14.51 -5.58 -6.88
C MET A 44 -13.71 -4.26 -6.90
N ALA A 45 -13.35 -3.80 -8.08
CA ALA A 45 -12.61 -2.55 -8.25
C ALA A 45 -13.42 -1.35 -7.73
N GLU A 46 -14.71 -1.29 -8.02
CA GLU A 46 -15.58 -0.21 -7.55
C GLU A 46 -15.70 -0.19 -6.01
N LYS A 47 -15.75 -1.34 -5.36
CA LYS A 47 -15.75 -1.41 -3.89
C LYS A 47 -14.45 -0.86 -3.30
N LEU A 48 -13.31 -1.20 -3.88
CA LEU A 48 -12.02 -0.68 -3.43
C LEU A 48 -11.90 0.82 -3.63
N ILE A 49 -12.37 1.33 -4.79
CA ILE A 49 -12.36 2.76 -5.09
C ILE A 49 -13.27 3.51 -4.10
N THR A 50 -14.43 2.99 -3.79
CA THR A 50 -15.34 3.59 -2.81
C THR A 50 -14.68 3.70 -1.43
N LEU A 51 -14.02 2.64 -0.96
CA LEU A 51 -13.27 2.69 0.29
C LEU A 51 -12.16 3.73 0.26
N ALA A 52 -11.39 3.76 -0.82
CA ALA A 52 -10.29 4.70 -0.98
C ALA A 52 -10.76 6.15 -0.99
N VAL A 53 -11.83 6.46 -1.73
CA VAL A 53 -12.39 7.81 -1.81
C VAL A 53 -12.96 8.27 -0.47
N LYS A 54 -13.63 7.37 0.25
CA LYS A 54 -14.21 7.67 1.55
C LYS A 54 -13.15 8.05 2.60
N GLU A 55 -12.00 7.41 2.56
CA GLU A 55 -10.97 7.53 3.59
C GLU A 55 -9.70 8.27 3.13
N LYS A 56 -9.67 8.79 1.90
CA LYS A 56 -8.45 9.39 1.31
C LYS A 56 -7.85 10.54 2.13
N ASP A 57 -8.69 11.36 2.75
CA ASP A 57 -8.28 12.53 3.53
C ASP A 57 -8.32 12.30 5.04
N ASN A 58 -8.62 11.08 5.46
CA ASN A 58 -8.79 10.75 6.87
C ASN A 58 -7.44 10.39 7.53
N PHE A 59 -6.58 11.39 7.59
CA PHE A 59 -5.27 11.30 8.23
C PHE A 59 -4.97 12.59 8.99
N GLU A 60 -3.99 12.55 9.87
CA GLU A 60 -3.45 13.73 10.56
C GLU A 60 -1.95 13.85 10.29
N THR A 61 -1.44 15.08 10.30
CA THR A 61 -0.02 15.33 10.20
C THR A 61 0.59 15.36 11.59
N VAL A 62 1.57 14.50 11.83
CA VAL A 62 2.28 14.43 13.13
C VAL A 62 3.77 14.63 12.91
N LYS A 63 4.42 15.25 13.92
CA LYS A 63 5.87 15.40 13.93
C LYS A 63 6.46 14.19 14.66
N VAL A 64 7.41 13.54 14.01
CA VAL A 64 8.12 12.40 14.59
C VAL A 64 9.61 12.65 14.56
N SER A 65 10.32 12.21 15.60
CA SER A 65 11.77 12.22 15.65
C SER A 65 12.31 11.00 14.94
N ALA A 66 13.19 11.20 13.98
CA ALA A 66 13.84 10.13 13.25
C ALA A 66 15.35 10.27 13.37
N LYS A 67 16.04 9.15 13.57
CA LYS A 67 17.51 9.10 13.53
C LYS A 67 17.95 8.96 12.08
N VAL A 68 18.73 9.90 11.60
CA VAL A 68 19.30 9.87 10.26
C VAL A 68 20.83 9.91 10.36
N PRO A 69 21.57 9.24 9.45
CA PRO A 69 23.02 9.31 9.43
C PRO A 69 23.47 10.78 9.24
N LYS A 70 24.35 11.24 10.12
CA LYS A 70 24.94 12.57 9.99
C LYS A 70 25.87 12.60 8.79
N LYS A 71 25.77 13.63 7.96
CA LYS A 71 26.60 13.80 6.78
C LYS A 71 27.51 15.01 6.96
N ASP A 72 28.73 14.92 6.42
CA ASP A 72 29.67 16.05 6.37
C ASP A 72 29.32 17.02 5.23
N ALA A 73 30.11 18.06 5.06
CA ALA A 73 29.91 19.07 4.00
C ALA A 73 29.99 18.49 2.58
N GLU A 74 30.66 17.35 2.39
CA GLU A 74 30.80 16.65 1.11
C GLU A 74 29.69 15.64 0.86
N GLY A 75 28.73 15.49 1.79
CA GLY A 75 27.62 14.55 1.70
C GLY A 75 27.96 13.11 2.13
N LYS A 76 29.15 12.89 2.67
CA LYS A 76 29.57 11.58 3.19
C LYS A 76 29.08 11.39 4.64
N ARG A 77 28.81 10.14 5.01
CA ARG A 77 28.41 9.81 6.38
C ARG A 77 29.56 10.03 7.35
N VAL A 78 29.30 10.76 8.43
CA VAL A 78 30.26 10.96 9.51
C VAL A 78 30.37 9.66 10.32
N LYS A 79 31.58 9.22 10.61
CA LYS A 79 31.86 8.02 11.40
C LYS A 79 32.79 8.36 12.56
N GLU A 80 32.52 7.75 13.72
CA GLU A 80 33.38 7.82 14.89
C GLU A 80 34.02 6.45 15.14
N VAL A 81 35.20 6.48 15.79
CA VAL A 81 35.87 5.25 16.22
C VAL A 81 35.48 4.99 17.67
N VAL A 82 34.77 3.88 17.91
CA VAL A 82 34.37 3.41 19.23
C VAL A 82 34.91 1.99 19.40
N ASP A 83 35.68 1.76 20.45
CA ASP A 83 36.33 0.46 20.74
C ASP A 83 37.09 -0.13 19.54
N GLY A 84 37.79 0.72 18.77
CA GLY A 84 38.55 0.34 17.60
C GLY A 84 37.73 0.05 16.34
N LYS A 85 36.41 0.24 16.39
CA LYS A 85 35.51 0.06 15.24
C LYS A 85 34.92 1.40 14.80
N LYS A 86 34.80 1.60 13.48
CA LYS A 86 34.13 2.75 12.92
C LYS A 86 32.61 2.56 13.05
N VAL A 87 31.94 3.52 13.68
CA VAL A 87 30.49 3.52 13.90
C VAL A 87 29.90 4.76 13.22
N THR A 88 28.79 4.59 12.52
CA THR A 88 28.08 5.72 11.90
C THR A 88 27.46 6.59 12.98
N VAL A 89 27.69 7.91 12.88
CA VAL A 89 27.08 8.89 13.78
C VAL A 89 25.69 9.25 13.24
N TYR A 90 24.71 9.25 14.14
CA TYR A 90 23.34 9.63 13.83
C TYR A 90 22.94 10.94 14.49
N GLU A 91 22.12 11.70 13.81
CA GLU A 91 21.47 12.88 14.38
C GLU A 91 19.96 12.67 14.41
N THR A 92 19.29 13.31 15.37
CA THR A 92 17.83 13.27 15.47
C THR A 92 17.26 14.44 14.68
N VAL A 93 16.37 14.13 13.75
CA VAL A 93 15.69 15.13 12.92
C VAL A 93 14.19 14.96 13.11
N GLU A 94 13.48 16.07 13.26
CA GLU A 94 12.02 16.08 13.27
C GLU A 94 11.51 16.05 11.84
N LYS A 95 10.63 15.11 11.56
CA LYS A 95 9.94 14.97 10.26
C LYS A 95 8.44 15.04 10.46
N GLU A 96 7.77 15.73 9.53
CA GLU A 96 6.32 15.68 9.45
C GLU A 96 5.92 14.49 8.62
N ILE A 97 5.08 13.62 9.18
CA ILE A 97 4.51 12.47 8.48
C ILE A 97 2.99 12.51 8.57
N LYS A 98 2.35 11.94 7.56
CA LYS A 98 0.90 11.74 7.57
C LYS A 98 0.61 10.43 8.30
N LYS A 99 -0.12 10.54 9.41
CA LYS A 99 -0.53 9.37 10.19
C LYS A 99 -1.99 9.05 9.88
N ASP A 100 -2.26 7.81 9.50
CA ASP A 100 -3.62 7.35 9.25
C ASP A 100 -4.44 7.37 10.52
N LEU A 101 -5.65 7.92 10.45
CA LEU A 101 -6.64 7.71 11.51
C LEU A 101 -7.11 6.26 11.48
N PRO A 102 -7.67 5.73 12.60
CA PRO A 102 -8.04 4.31 12.69
C PRO A 102 -8.92 3.80 11.56
N SER A 103 -9.88 4.60 11.10
CA SER A 103 -10.78 4.19 10.01
C SER A 103 -10.05 4.07 8.66
N ARG A 104 -9.09 4.96 8.39
CA ARG A 104 -8.27 4.90 7.18
C ARG A 104 -7.34 3.68 7.20
N LEU A 105 -6.73 3.42 8.34
CA LEU A 105 -5.89 2.23 8.52
C LEU A 105 -6.71 0.95 8.34
N HIS A 106 -7.92 0.90 8.90
CA HIS A 106 -8.84 -0.23 8.73
C HIS A 106 -9.19 -0.44 7.25
N ALA A 107 -9.50 0.63 6.52
CA ALA A 107 -9.79 0.56 5.09
C ALA A 107 -8.60 0.01 4.30
N ARG A 108 -7.38 0.44 4.60
CA ARG A 108 -6.16 -0.10 3.98
C ARG A 108 -6.00 -1.59 4.24
N LYS A 109 -6.25 -2.04 5.46
CA LYS A 109 -6.21 -3.47 5.81
C LYS A 109 -7.27 -4.27 5.05
N GLN A 110 -8.46 -3.72 4.83
CA GLN A 110 -9.50 -4.36 4.04
C GLN A 110 -9.10 -4.47 2.56
N MET A 111 -8.47 -3.44 2.01
CA MET A 111 -7.96 -3.47 0.63
C MET A 111 -6.83 -4.50 0.45
N ASP A 112 -5.97 -4.68 1.45
CA ASP A 112 -4.89 -5.66 1.41
C ASP A 112 -5.39 -7.11 1.30
N LYS A 113 -6.62 -7.38 1.72
CA LYS A 113 -7.23 -8.72 1.55
C LYS A 113 -7.56 -9.04 0.11
N VAL A 114 -7.68 -8.04 -0.73
CA VAL A 114 -8.02 -8.17 -2.16
C VAL A 114 -6.80 -7.96 -3.04
N LEU A 115 -6.00 -6.95 -2.77
CA LEU A 115 -4.83 -6.61 -3.58
C LEU A 115 -3.62 -7.50 -3.21
N TYR A 116 -2.84 -7.80 -4.22
CA TYR A 116 -1.55 -8.46 -4.05
C TYR A 116 -0.42 -7.46 -3.85
#